data_3302070b7d4509701529d5d5d89b9389
#
_entry.id   3302070b7d4509701529d5d5d89b9389
#
_cell.length_a   1.000
_cell.length_b   1.000
_cell.length_c   1.000
_cell.angle_alpha   90.00
_cell.angle_beta   90.00
_cell.angle_gamma   90.00
#
_symmetry.space_group_name_H-M   'P 1'
#
loop_
_entity.id
_entity.type
_entity.pdbx_description
1 polymer ?
#
loop_
_entity_poly.entity_id
_entity_poly.type
_entity_poly.pdbx_seq_one_letter_code
_entity_poly.pdbx_strand_id
1 'polypeptide(L)'
;MKNLKNLIIILFFLSLFHICCKSNSSPITLSYYAGKWHNVEDNTLVITIYSDGSMSDSSDKRIPASDITRISATSYETKQGDALYFRSFTKGTFTAQGAENPTIITRK
;
A
#
# COMPACT_ATOMS: atom_id res chain seq x y z
N MET A 1 5.89 49.59 12.62
CA MET A 1 4.56 49.02 12.65
C MET A 1 4.16 48.38 11.34
N LYS A 2 4.45 49.00 10.20
CA LYS A 2 4.13 48.41 8.90
C LYS A 2 4.84 47.09 8.66
N ASN A 3 6.09 46.99 9.08
CA ASN A 3 6.89 45.78 8.89
C ASN A 3 6.35 44.59 9.70
N LEU A 4 5.78 44.86 10.86
CA LEU A 4 5.26 43.83 11.72
C LEU A 4 4.01 43.17 11.10
N LYS A 5 3.14 44.00 10.50
CA LYS A 5 1.96 43.47 9.81
C LYS A 5 2.33 42.61 8.61
N ASN A 6 3.31 43.03 7.85
CA ASN A 6 3.78 42.28 6.71
C ASN A 6 4.41 40.94 7.14
N LEU A 7 5.13 40.96 8.25
CA LEU A 7 5.74 39.74 8.78
C LEU A 7 4.68 38.73 9.21
N ILE A 8 3.62 39.18 9.85
CA ILE A 8 2.52 38.31 10.27
C ILE A 8 1.81 37.71 9.08
N ILE A 9 1.57 38.50 8.04
CA ILE A 9 0.95 37.98 6.80
C ILE A 9 1.81 36.92 6.14
N ILE A 10 3.11 37.13 6.09
CA ILE A 10 4.03 36.16 5.50
C ILE A 10 4.02 34.84 6.27
N LEU A 11 4.03 34.92 7.59
CA LEU A 11 3.95 33.73 8.43
C LEU A 11 2.65 32.98 8.24
N PHE A 12 1.55 33.70 8.08
CA PHE A 12 0.24 33.12 7.84
C PHE A 12 0.21 32.36 6.51
N PHE A 13 0.78 32.93 5.46
CA PHE A 13 0.87 32.26 4.16
C PHE A 13 1.71 31.00 4.23
N LEU A 14 2.82 31.02 4.94
CA LEU A 14 3.66 29.83 5.11
C LEU A 14 2.90 28.70 5.81
N SER A 15 2.12 29.03 6.82
CA SER A 15 1.32 28.04 7.54
C SER A 15 0.28 27.41 6.63
N LEU A 16 -0.41 28.19 5.84
CA LEU A 16 -1.40 27.68 4.88
C LEU A 16 -0.74 26.77 3.83
N PHE A 17 0.43 27.13 3.38
CA PHE A 17 1.16 26.36 2.39
C PHE A 17 1.51 24.96 2.93
N HIS A 18 1.97 24.90 4.17
CA HIS A 18 2.27 23.62 4.82
C HIS A 18 1.04 22.74 4.97
N ILE A 19 -0.08 23.32 5.34
CA ILE A 19 -1.34 22.59 5.49
C ILE A 19 -1.77 22.01 4.14
N CYS A 20 -1.70 22.79 3.07
CA CYS A 20 -2.04 22.32 1.73
C CYS A 20 -1.15 21.16 1.28
N CYS A 21 0.14 21.22 1.54
CA CYS A 21 1.06 20.14 1.17
C CYS A 21 0.73 18.83 1.88
N LYS A 22 0.34 18.89 3.15
CA LYS A 22 -0.02 17.69 3.92
C LYS A 22 -1.35 17.11 3.48
N SER A 23 -2.32 17.93 3.13
CA SER A 23 -3.65 17.46 2.78
C SER A 23 -3.71 16.79 1.40
N ASN A 24 -2.74 17.06 0.53
CA ASN A 24 -2.75 16.55 -0.84
C ASN A 24 -2.04 15.22 -1.02
N SER A 25 -1.36 14.71 0.00
CA SER A 25 -0.62 13.46 -0.13
C SER A 25 -1.37 12.33 0.57
N SER A 26 -2.25 11.65 -0.18
CA SER A 26 -2.85 10.41 0.29
C SER A 26 -1.87 9.26 0.04
N PRO A 27 -1.50 8.48 1.06
CA PRO A 27 -0.58 7.38 0.84
C PRO A 27 -1.25 6.27 0.03
N ILE A 28 -0.48 5.63 -0.85
CA ILE A 28 -0.92 4.42 -1.53
C ILE A 28 -1.01 3.32 -0.48
N THR A 29 -2.15 2.65 -0.42
CA THR A 29 -2.40 1.55 0.50
C THR A 29 -2.67 0.28 -0.27
N LEU A 30 -2.79 -0.85 0.44
CA LEU A 30 -3.03 -2.15 -0.20
C LEU A 30 -4.31 -2.16 -1.05
N SER A 31 -5.30 -1.35 -0.70
CA SER A 31 -6.55 -1.26 -1.46
C SER A 31 -6.36 -0.81 -2.92
N TYR A 32 -5.28 -0.10 -3.23
CA TYR A 32 -4.97 0.26 -4.61
C TYR A 32 -4.62 -0.94 -5.48
N TYR A 33 -4.27 -2.05 -4.85
CA TYR A 33 -3.92 -3.29 -5.53
C TYR A 33 -5.06 -4.32 -5.45
N ALA A 34 -6.28 -3.88 -5.18
CA ALA A 34 -7.44 -4.76 -5.05
C ALA A 34 -7.67 -5.56 -6.33
N GLY A 35 -8.02 -6.83 -6.19
CA GLY A 35 -8.28 -7.72 -7.30
C GLY A 35 -7.69 -9.10 -7.05
N LYS A 36 -7.78 -9.96 -8.06
CA LYS A 36 -7.26 -11.31 -8.01
C LYS A 36 -5.87 -11.36 -8.61
N TRP A 37 -4.93 -11.89 -7.86
CA TRP A 37 -3.52 -11.99 -8.26
C TRP A 37 -3.16 -13.45 -8.49
N HIS A 38 -2.64 -13.75 -9.68
CA HIS A 38 -2.36 -15.09 -10.13
C HIS A 38 -0.87 -15.32 -10.32
N ASN A 39 -0.44 -16.55 -10.13
CA ASN A 39 0.93 -16.96 -10.43
C ASN A 39 1.18 -16.81 -11.93
N VAL A 40 2.27 -16.14 -12.29
CA VAL A 40 2.61 -15.89 -13.69
C VAL A 40 2.91 -17.19 -14.44
N GLU A 41 3.47 -18.19 -13.76
CA GLU A 41 3.90 -19.44 -14.40
C GLU A 41 2.74 -20.37 -14.73
N ASP A 42 1.85 -20.61 -13.76
CA ASP A 42 0.79 -21.62 -13.92
C ASP A 42 -0.61 -21.05 -13.89
N ASN A 43 -0.73 -19.71 -13.75
CA ASN A 43 -2.00 -19.00 -13.75
C ASN A 43 -2.96 -19.39 -12.61
N THR A 44 -2.43 -19.97 -11.53
CA THR A 44 -3.25 -20.28 -10.36
C THR A 44 -3.45 -19.04 -9.51
N LEU A 45 -4.60 -18.97 -8.80
CA LEU A 45 -4.87 -17.89 -7.89
C LEU A 45 -3.96 -17.99 -6.67
N VAL A 46 -3.22 -16.92 -6.38
CA VAL A 46 -2.31 -16.85 -5.24
C VAL A 46 -2.96 -16.10 -4.08
N ILE A 47 -3.42 -14.88 -4.35
CA ILE A 47 -4.08 -14.05 -3.34
C ILE A 47 -5.20 -13.23 -4.00
N THR A 48 -6.15 -12.83 -3.19
CA THR A 48 -7.15 -11.84 -3.55
C THR A 48 -7.02 -10.67 -2.58
N ILE A 49 -6.92 -9.46 -3.11
CA ILE A 49 -6.86 -8.23 -2.31
C ILE A 49 -8.19 -7.53 -2.45
N TYR A 50 -8.79 -7.16 -1.33
CA TYR A 50 -10.10 -6.53 -1.29
C TYR A 50 -9.98 -5.02 -1.17
N SER A 51 -11.04 -4.31 -1.57
CA SER A 51 -11.05 -2.84 -1.57
C SER A 51 -10.95 -2.24 -0.16
N ASP A 52 -11.22 -3.01 0.89
CA ASP A 52 -11.07 -2.56 2.27
C ASP A 52 -9.65 -2.74 2.82
N GLY A 53 -8.70 -3.22 1.99
CA GLY A 53 -7.32 -3.44 2.41
C GLY A 53 -7.06 -4.80 3.03
N SER A 54 -8.07 -5.67 3.14
CA SER A 54 -7.87 -7.05 3.55
C SER A 54 -7.48 -7.92 2.36
N MET A 55 -7.04 -9.14 2.63
CA MET A 55 -6.70 -10.08 1.58
C MET A 55 -7.07 -11.51 1.98
N SER A 56 -7.12 -12.41 1.01
CA SER A 56 -7.24 -13.84 1.27
C SER A 56 -6.20 -14.61 0.46
N ASP A 57 -5.79 -15.76 0.99
CA ASP A 57 -4.83 -16.64 0.30
C ASP A 57 -5.56 -17.61 -0.63
N SER A 58 -4.80 -18.54 -1.23
CA SER A 58 -5.35 -19.52 -2.17
C SER A 58 -6.31 -20.53 -1.51
N SER A 59 -6.25 -20.67 -0.18
CA SER A 59 -7.17 -21.52 0.57
C SER A 59 -8.39 -20.75 1.11
N ASP A 60 -8.58 -19.54 0.64
CA ASP A 60 -9.69 -18.64 1.01
C ASP A 60 -9.65 -18.20 2.47
N LYS A 61 -8.51 -18.25 3.10
CA LYS A 61 -8.32 -17.76 4.45
C LYS A 61 -8.18 -16.23 4.42
N ARG A 62 -9.09 -15.54 5.09
CA ARG A 62 -9.12 -14.08 5.13
C ARG A 62 -8.14 -13.52 6.14
N ILE A 63 -7.34 -12.54 5.71
CA ILE A 63 -6.43 -11.79 6.56
C ILE A 63 -6.97 -10.37 6.65
N PRO A 64 -7.41 -9.92 7.84
CA PRO A 64 -7.98 -8.58 7.98
C PRO A 64 -6.92 -7.50 7.77
N ALA A 65 -7.36 -6.32 7.36
CA ALA A 65 -6.46 -5.19 7.11
C ALA A 65 -5.61 -4.84 8.33
N SER A 66 -6.15 -5.04 9.54
CA SER A 66 -5.43 -4.77 10.79
C SER A 66 -4.22 -5.70 11.01
N ASP A 67 -4.18 -6.84 10.33
CA ASP A 67 -3.07 -7.79 10.41
C ASP A 67 -2.05 -7.59 9.28
N ILE A 68 -2.22 -6.55 8.46
CA ILE A 68 -1.33 -6.24 7.36
C ILE A 68 -0.64 -4.92 7.65
N THR A 69 0.70 -4.94 7.67
CA THR A 69 1.51 -3.76 7.92
C THR A 69 2.00 -3.19 6.60
N ARG A 70 1.77 -1.91 6.38
CA ARG A 70 2.34 -1.20 5.23
C ARG A 70 3.77 -0.77 5.56
N ILE A 71 4.74 -1.34 4.83
CA ILE A 71 6.15 -0.97 4.99
C ILE A 71 6.48 0.24 4.11
N SER A 72 5.96 0.22 2.89
CA SER A 72 6.08 1.34 1.94
C SER A 72 4.87 1.33 1.02
N ALA A 73 4.80 2.26 0.07
CA ALA A 73 3.73 2.27 -0.91
C ALA A 73 3.66 0.96 -1.72
N THR A 74 4.76 0.24 -1.83
CA THR A 74 4.87 -0.97 -2.65
C THR A 74 5.14 -2.23 -1.86
N SER A 75 5.34 -2.15 -0.54
CA SER A 75 5.72 -3.31 0.29
C SER A 75 4.80 -3.47 1.48
N TYR A 76 4.34 -4.68 1.72
CA TYR A 76 3.41 -5.01 2.79
C TYR A 76 3.80 -6.35 3.42
N GLU A 77 3.53 -6.49 4.71
CA GLU A 77 3.75 -7.74 5.44
C GLU A 77 2.51 -8.10 6.24
N THR A 78 2.21 -9.40 6.29
CA THR A 78 1.14 -9.89 7.15
C THR A 78 1.70 -10.25 8.53
N LYS A 79 0.82 -10.27 9.52
CA LYS A 79 1.17 -10.65 10.89
C LYS A 79 1.79 -12.04 10.97
N GLN A 80 1.38 -12.95 10.09
CA GLN A 80 1.92 -14.32 10.05
C GLN A 80 3.26 -14.43 9.31
N GLY A 81 3.73 -13.38 8.66
CA GLY A 81 5.06 -13.38 8.04
C GLY A 81 5.09 -13.47 6.53
N ASP A 82 3.94 -13.38 5.86
CA ASP A 82 3.91 -13.28 4.40
C ASP A 82 4.33 -11.89 3.95
N ALA A 83 5.01 -11.79 2.81
CA ALA A 83 5.47 -10.53 2.27
C ALA A 83 4.91 -10.29 0.87
N LEU A 84 4.49 -9.05 0.61
CA LEU A 84 4.01 -8.60 -0.70
C LEU A 84 4.88 -7.45 -1.18
N TYR A 85 5.26 -7.50 -2.44
CA TYR A 85 5.95 -6.40 -3.08
C TYR A 85 5.34 -6.16 -4.46
N PHE A 86 4.99 -4.92 -4.78
CA PHE A 86 4.36 -4.56 -6.04
C PHE A 86 5.32 -3.73 -6.89
N ARG A 87 5.63 -4.21 -8.08
CA ARG A 87 6.45 -3.49 -9.05
C ARG A 87 5.61 -2.47 -9.82
N SER A 88 4.31 -2.77 -9.98
CA SER A 88 3.34 -1.91 -10.65
C SER A 88 1.95 -2.30 -10.14
N PHE A 89 0.91 -1.65 -10.66
CA PHE A 89 -0.46 -2.00 -10.29
C PHE A 89 -0.92 -3.34 -10.86
N THR A 90 -0.14 -3.98 -11.71
CA THR A 90 -0.49 -5.27 -12.32
C THR A 90 0.53 -6.36 -12.08
N LYS A 91 1.68 -6.06 -11.49
CA LYS A 91 2.75 -7.04 -11.29
C LYS A 91 3.39 -6.89 -9.91
N GLY A 92 3.71 -8.03 -9.29
CA GLY A 92 4.35 -8.03 -7.98
C GLY A 92 4.89 -9.40 -7.63
N THR A 93 5.24 -9.56 -6.36
CA THR A 93 5.71 -10.83 -5.81
C THR A 93 5.01 -11.09 -4.48
N PHE A 94 4.76 -12.36 -4.21
CA PHE A 94 4.24 -12.83 -2.94
C PHE A 94 5.19 -13.88 -2.38
N THR A 95 5.66 -13.66 -1.15
CA THR A 95 6.53 -14.60 -0.47
C THR A 95 5.80 -15.10 0.77
N ALA A 96 5.41 -16.38 0.76
CA ALA A 96 4.76 -16.99 1.91
C ALA A 96 5.76 -17.17 3.06
N GLN A 97 5.26 -17.17 4.28
CA GLN A 97 6.08 -17.41 5.46
C GLN A 97 6.89 -18.71 5.28
N GLY A 98 8.20 -18.62 5.46
CA GLY A 98 9.09 -19.75 5.34
C GLY A 98 9.49 -20.14 3.92
N ALA A 99 8.96 -19.47 2.90
CA ALA A 99 9.35 -19.74 1.53
C ALA A 99 10.71 -19.12 1.21
N GLU A 100 11.55 -19.86 0.49
CA GLU A 100 12.86 -19.35 0.10
C GLU A 100 12.79 -18.37 -1.07
N ASN A 101 11.83 -18.60 -1.99
CA ASN A 101 11.72 -17.82 -3.21
C ASN A 101 10.35 -17.16 -3.31
N PRO A 102 10.30 -15.92 -3.82
CA PRO A 102 9.02 -15.27 -4.05
C PRO A 102 8.29 -15.87 -5.26
N THR A 103 6.97 -15.84 -5.20
CA THR A 103 6.12 -16.18 -6.35
C THR A 103 5.82 -14.89 -7.11
N ILE A 104 6.09 -14.87 -8.40
CA ILE A 104 5.77 -13.73 -9.25
C ILE A 104 4.29 -13.76 -9.57
N ILE A 105 3.58 -12.68 -9.28
CA ILE A 105 2.13 -12.60 -9.42
C ILE A 105 1.73 -11.47 -10.36
N THR A 106 0.59 -11.65 -10.99
CA THR A 106 0.00 -10.65 -11.89
C THR A 106 -1.48 -10.48 -11.56
N ARG A 107 -1.95 -9.25 -11.61
CA ARG A 107 -3.37 -8.93 -11.40
C ARG A 107 -4.13 -9.11 -12.71
N LYS A 108 -5.27 -9.77 -12.61
CA LYS A 108 -6.16 -9.98 -13.76
C LYS A 108 -7.47 -9.23 -13.65
#